data_30aae25dfc68f5819b5996cd536fd304
#
_entry.id   30aae25dfc68f5819b5996cd536fd304
#
_cell.length_a   1.000
_cell.length_b   1.000
_cell.length_c   1.000
_cell.angle_alpha   90.00
_cell.angle_beta   90.00
_cell.angle_gamma   90.00
#
_symmetry.space_group_name_H-M   'P 1'
#
loop_
_entity.id
_entity.type
_entity.pdbx_description
1 polymer ?
#
loop_
_entity_poly.entity_id
_entity_poly.type
_entity_poly.pdbx_seq_one_letter_code
_entity_poly.pdbx_strand_id
1 'polypeptide(L)'
;MRERMTTILFLILAYCSSGNVYGQKVNYQQFDNIYLGAEASVISCFLQDSEGLIWVGSNKGLFSYDGYSTQQHFTYGERTNTRIYCGIIADNTYLYLGTDNGILVYNYRTDKYEQPDTDFPTDVRTMVLQGDTLWIGSLNGLYTYQLKSRQLNHFDSKQTGLPHNTIYSVIQTKDNQIYIGTYNGLCRYVQASGKFENILLPVNRGGSNLFVN
;
A
#
# COMPACT_ATOMS: atom_id res chain seq x y z
N MET A 1 61.19 -49.27 -7.68
CA MET A 1 59.68 -49.24 -7.58
C MET A 1 59.16 -48.20 -6.57
N ARG A 2 59.86 -47.93 -5.49
CA ARG A 2 59.46 -46.95 -4.47
C ARG A 2 59.50 -45.47 -4.94
N GLU A 3 60.50 -45.09 -5.75
CA GLU A 3 60.64 -43.72 -6.22
C GLU A 3 59.59 -43.29 -7.27
N ARG A 4 59.05 -44.24 -8.07
CA ARG A 4 58.05 -43.96 -9.07
C ARG A 4 56.62 -43.76 -8.39
N MET A 5 56.40 -44.41 -7.28
CA MET A 5 55.15 -44.26 -6.51
C MET A 5 55.06 -42.89 -5.79
N THR A 6 56.20 -42.37 -5.28
CA THR A 6 56.24 -41.05 -4.64
C THR A 6 56.00 -39.94 -5.64
N THR A 7 56.57 -40.05 -6.86
CA THR A 7 56.36 -39.03 -7.90
C THR A 7 54.90 -38.95 -8.42
N ILE A 8 54.25 -40.11 -8.54
CA ILE A 8 52.82 -40.17 -8.92
C ILE A 8 51.94 -39.59 -7.83
N LEU A 9 52.23 -39.84 -6.54
CA LEU A 9 51.49 -39.30 -5.42
C LEU A 9 51.60 -37.77 -5.32
N PHE A 10 52.79 -37.21 -5.60
CA PHE A 10 53.03 -35.77 -5.68
C PHE A 10 52.27 -35.10 -6.83
N LEU A 11 52.21 -35.77 -8.01
CA LEU A 11 51.44 -35.28 -9.16
C LEU A 11 49.94 -35.27 -8.92
N ILE A 12 49.39 -36.28 -8.21
CA ILE A 12 47.97 -36.33 -7.84
C ILE A 12 47.63 -35.26 -6.81
N LEU A 13 48.50 -35.02 -5.82
CA LEU A 13 48.31 -33.93 -4.85
C LEU A 13 48.45 -32.55 -5.48
N ALA A 14 49.32 -32.34 -6.46
CA ALA A 14 49.43 -31.09 -7.19
C ALA A 14 48.24 -30.83 -8.12
N TYR A 15 47.62 -31.88 -8.66
CA TYR A 15 46.40 -31.74 -9.48
C TYR A 15 45.14 -31.43 -8.63
N CYS A 16 45.07 -31.89 -7.39
CA CYS A 16 44.02 -31.55 -6.47
C CYS A 16 44.13 -30.13 -5.89
N SER A 17 45.31 -29.50 -5.92
CA SER A 17 45.52 -28.16 -5.41
C SER A 17 45.28 -27.03 -6.43
N SER A 18 45.13 -27.37 -7.73
CA SER A 18 44.85 -26.39 -8.79
C SER A 18 43.38 -26.30 -9.21
N GLY A 19 42.51 -27.06 -8.58
CA GLY A 19 41.07 -26.89 -8.74
C GLY A 19 40.61 -25.64 -8.02
N ASN A 20 40.41 -24.54 -8.77
CA ASN A 20 39.63 -23.41 -8.26
C ASN A 20 38.22 -23.93 -7.93
N VAL A 21 38.03 -24.27 -6.67
CA VAL A 21 36.66 -24.47 -6.14
C VAL A 21 35.99 -23.10 -6.14
N TYR A 22 35.34 -22.76 -7.23
CA TYR A 22 34.41 -21.65 -7.24
C TYR A 22 33.23 -22.03 -6.35
N GLY A 23 33.36 -21.75 -5.08
CA GLY A 23 32.24 -21.76 -4.19
C GLY A 23 31.24 -20.74 -4.72
N GLN A 24 30.10 -21.19 -5.21
CA GLN A 24 28.99 -20.28 -5.47
C GLN A 24 28.73 -19.54 -4.17
N LYS A 25 28.97 -18.23 -4.18
CA LYS A 25 28.55 -17.35 -3.09
C LYS A 25 27.03 -17.33 -3.14
N VAL A 26 26.39 -18.23 -2.42
CA VAL A 26 24.95 -18.19 -2.24
C VAL A 26 24.70 -16.93 -1.40
N ASN A 27 24.25 -15.87 -2.05
CA ASN A 27 23.73 -14.70 -1.34
C ASN A 27 22.42 -15.11 -0.69
N TYR A 28 22.49 -15.48 0.57
CA TYR A 28 21.28 -15.60 1.38
C TYR A 28 20.77 -14.19 1.62
N GLN A 29 19.63 -13.83 1.02
CA GLN A 29 18.86 -12.67 1.48
C GLN A 29 18.26 -13.10 2.81
N GLN A 30 18.79 -12.55 3.89
CA GLN A 30 18.20 -12.68 5.20
C GLN A 30 17.06 -11.66 5.29
N PHE A 31 15.84 -12.13 5.57
CA PHE A 31 14.71 -11.27 5.87
C PHE A 31 14.56 -11.20 7.37
N ASP A 32 14.66 -10.01 7.91
CA ASP A 32 14.40 -9.78 9.32
C ASP A 32 12.90 -9.61 9.56
N ASN A 33 12.37 -10.29 10.54
CA ASN A 33 10.98 -10.15 10.95
C ASN A 33 10.84 -8.93 11.86
N ILE A 34 10.02 -7.96 11.45
CA ILE A 34 9.65 -6.82 12.28
C ILE A 34 8.42 -7.21 13.09
N TYR A 35 8.57 -7.22 14.42
CA TYR A 35 7.49 -7.57 15.32
C TYR A 35 6.70 -6.32 15.74
N LEU A 36 5.44 -6.25 15.34
CA LEU A 36 4.52 -5.14 15.65
C LEU A 36 3.69 -5.36 16.94
N GLY A 37 4.13 -6.28 17.80
CA GLY A 37 3.37 -6.68 18.97
C GLY A 37 2.44 -7.88 18.69
N ALA A 38 1.99 -8.55 19.76
CA ALA A 38 1.21 -9.79 19.66
C ALA A 38 -0.15 -9.65 18.97
N GLU A 39 -0.63 -8.43 18.76
CA GLU A 39 -1.99 -8.18 18.32
C GLU A 39 -2.14 -7.84 16.84
N ALA A 40 -1.12 -7.28 16.19
CA ALA A 40 -1.17 -6.92 14.77
C ALA A 40 -0.91 -8.16 13.91
N SER A 41 -1.96 -8.78 13.38
CA SER A 41 -1.87 -9.99 12.55
C SER A 41 -2.10 -9.76 11.05
N VAL A 42 -2.69 -8.63 10.68
CA VAL A 42 -2.96 -8.26 9.28
C VAL A 42 -2.44 -6.87 9.03
N ILE A 43 -1.45 -6.76 8.16
CA ILE A 43 -0.90 -5.49 7.68
C ILE A 43 -1.58 -5.16 6.37
N SER A 44 -2.10 -3.94 6.25
CA SER A 44 -2.89 -3.49 5.09
C SER A 44 -2.14 -2.49 4.23
N CYS A 45 -1.35 -1.61 4.83
CA CYS A 45 -0.62 -0.59 4.09
C CYS A 45 0.67 -0.15 4.79
N PHE A 46 1.57 0.39 3.99
CA PHE A 46 2.81 1.02 4.43
C PHE A 46 2.91 2.42 3.82
N LEU A 47 3.44 3.35 4.59
CA LEU A 47 3.78 4.69 4.16
C LEU A 47 5.17 5.02 4.68
N GLN A 48 5.93 5.82 3.96
CA GLN A 48 7.20 6.35 4.44
C GLN A 48 7.14 7.87 4.43
N ASP A 49 7.44 8.48 5.56
CA ASP A 49 7.50 9.93 5.64
C ASP A 49 8.85 10.50 5.14
N SER A 50 8.95 11.81 5.10
CA SER A 50 10.15 12.51 4.61
C SER A 50 11.38 12.32 5.51
N GLU A 51 11.22 11.82 6.72
CA GLU A 51 12.30 11.52 7.67
C GLU A 51 12.74 10.06 7.61
N GLY A 52 12.03 9.24 6.80
CA GLY A 52 12.34 7.84 6.60
C GLY A 52 11.60 6.89 7.56
N LEU A 53 10.79 7.42 8.48
CA LEU A 53 9.97 6.61 9.37
C LEU A 53 8.91 5.86 8.57
N ILE A 54 8.77 4.57 8.83
CA ILE A 54 7.77 3.71 8.20
C ILE A 54 6.51 3.69 9.05
N TRP A 55 5.39 4.08 8.47
CA TRP A 55 4.07 3.99 9.06
C TRP A 55 3.37 2.73 8.55
N VAL A 56 2.76 1.99 9.47
CA VAL A 56 2.15 0.68 9.19
C VAL A 56 0.70 0.69 9.62
N GLY A 57 -0.20 0.58 8.64
CA GLY A 57 -1.63 0.39 8.89
C GLY A 57 -1.97 -1.09 9.05
N SER A 58 -2.72 -1.42 10.09
CA SER A 58 -3.07 -2.80 10.43
C SER A 58 -4.53 -2.95 10.87
N ASN A 59 -4.92 -4.20 11.13
CA ASN A 59 -6.22 -4.51 11.75
C ASN A 59 -6.30 -4.10 13.23
N LYS A 60 -5.21 -3.59 13.81
CA LYS A 60 -5.09 -3.14 15.21
C LYS A 60 -4.65 -1.68 15.35
N GLY A 61 -4.81 -0.90 14.27
CA GLY A 61 -4.48 0.52 14.26
C GLY A 61 -3.17 0.84 13.56
N LEU A 62 -2.61 1.99 13.93
CA LEU A 62 -1.41 2.58 13.35
C LEU A 62 -0.18 2.23 14.19
N PHE A 63 0.87 1.84 13.50
CA PHE A 63 2.21 1.64 14.08
C PHE A 63 3.22 2.46 13.30
N SER A 64 4.35 2.76 13.94
CA SER A 64 5.54 3.28 13.27
C SER A 64 6.74 2.35 13.51
N TYR A 65 7.70 2.41 12.57
CA TYR A 65 8.96 1.66 12.63
C TYR A 65 10.11 2.56 12.17
N ASP A 66 11.12 2.73 13.02
CA ASP A 66 12.28 3.60 12.82
C ASP A 66 13.54 2.88 12.30
N GLY A 67 13.42 1.60 11.98
CA GLY A 67 14.55 0.71 11.63
C GLY A 67 15.05 -0.14 12.80
N TYR A 68 14.64 0.14 14.03
CA TYR A 68 15.07 -0.55 15.25
C TYR A 68 13.93 -1.01 16.13
N SER A 69 12.93 -0.15 16.31
CA SER A 69 11.80 -0.37 17.21
C SER A 69 10.47 -0.05 16.55
N THR A 70 9.40 -0.64 17.08
CA THR A 70 8.03 -0.36 16.66
C THR A 70 7.30 0.35 17.78
N GLN A 71 6.47 1.33 17.43
CA GLN A 71 5.60 2.05 18.34
C GLN A 71 4.17 2.00 17.84
N GLN A 72 3.21 1.72 18.72
CA GLN A 72 1.78 1.80 18.42
C GLN A 72 1.26 3.20 18.76
N HIS A 73 0.49 3.79 17.84
CA HIS A 73 -0.14 5.09 18.00
C HIS A 73 -1.63 4.89 18.24
N PHE A 74 -2.07 5.11 19.47
CA PHE A 74 -3.45 4.88 19.87
C PHE A 74 -4.35 6.06 19.49
N THR A 75 -5.53 5.74 18.97
CA THR A 75 -6.59 6.74 18.81
C THR A 75 -7.11 7.17 20.17
N TYR A 76 -7.50 8.43 20.25
CA TYR A 76 -8.13 8.99 21.45
C TYR A 76 -9.45 8.25 21.73
N GLY A 77 -9.61 7.68 22.94
CA GLY A 77 -10.78 6.98 23.40
C GLY A 77 -10.80 5.47 23.10
N GLU A 78 -11.92 4.81 23.33
CA GLU A 78 -12.11 3.36 23.27
C GLU A 78 -11.93 2.68 21.90
N ARG A 79 -11.51 3.42 20.86
CA ARG A 79 -11.31 2.92 19.49
C ARG A 79 -9.88 2.40 19.22
N THR A 80 -9.30 1.69 20.15
CA THR A 80 -7.94 1.13 20.04
C THR A 80 -7.79 0.05 18.95
N ASN A 81 -8.89 -0.42 18.37
CA ASN A 81 -8.93 -1.52 17.40
C ASN A 81 -9.49 -1.11 16.03
N THR A 82 -9.34 0.14 15.61
CA THR A 82 -9.79 0.58 14.29
C THR A 82 -8.91 -0.05 13.22
N ARG A 83 -9.51 -0.83 12.32
CA ARG A 83 -8.82 -1.40 11.17
C ARG A 83 -8.50 -0.33 10.14
N ILE A 84 -7.23 -0.19 9.81
CA ILE A 84 -6.73 0.70 8.76
C ILE A 84 -6.57 -0.13 7.48
N TYR A 85 -7.15 0.31 6.37
CA TYR A 85 -7.04 -0.37 5.07
C TYR A 85 -6.03 0.28 4.14
N CYS A 86 -5.95 1.60 4.17
CA CYS A 86 -5.06 2.39 3.32
C CYS A 86 -4.65 3.68 4.02
N GLY A 87 -3.65 4.37 3.49
CA GLY A 87 -3.21 5.63 4.04
C GLY A 87 -2.54 6.52 2.99
N ILE A 88 -2.51 7.81 3.25
CA ILE A 88 -1.82 8.84 2.46
C ILE A 88 -1.16 9.83 3.40
N ILE A 89 0.04 10.28 3.03
CA ILE A 89 0.72 11.40 3.68
C ILE A 89 0.39 12.68 2.92
N ALA A 90 -0.07 13.70 3.62
CA ALA A 90 -0.31 15.02 3.07
C ALA A 90 0.51 16.08 3.83
N ASP A 91 1.07 17.04 3.08
CA ASP A 91 1.81 18.22 3.59
C ASP A 91 2.94 17.87 4.58
N ASN A 92 3.54 16.68 4.47
CA ASN A 92 4.56 16.17 5.41
C ASN A 92 4.19 16.35 6.89
N THR A 93 2.92 16.26 7.20
CA THR A 93 2.39 16.54 8.55
C THR A 93 1.26 15.58 8.92
N TYR A 94 0.40 15.26 7.95
CA TYR A 94 -0.83 14.52 8.20
C TYR A 94 -0.83 13.16 7.52
N LEU A 95 -1.25 12.13 8.27
CA LEU A 95 -1.68 10.84 7.73
C LEU A 95 -3.21 10.85 7.64
N TYR A 96 -3.72 10.67 6.44
CA TYR A 96 -5.13 10.33 6.21
C TYR A 96 -5.22 8.82 6.13
N LEU A 97 -5.95 8.21 7.06
CA LEU A 97 -6.02 6.75 7.22
C LEU A 97 -7.43 6.28 6.95
N GLY A 98 -7.60 5.50 5.88
CA GLY A 98 -8.90 4.92 5.51
C GLY A 98 -9.23 3.71 6.39
N THR A 99 -10.44 3.74 6.97
CA THR A 99 -10.91 2.74 7.94
C THR A 99 -12.30 2.22 7.59
N ASP A 100 -12.82 1.28 8.38
CA ASP A 100 -14.21 0.83 8.33
C ASP A 100 -15.20 1.93 8.75
N ASN A 101 -14.78 2.88 9.59
CA ASN A 101 -15.61 3.94 10.13
C ASN A 101 -15.34 5.34 9.53
N GLY A 102 -14.71 5.40 8.35
CA GLY A 102 -14.38 6.68 7.71
C GLY A 102 -12.88 6.91 7.60
N ILE A 103 -12.47 8.17 7.65
CA ILE A 103 -11.07 8.56 7.60
C ILE A 103 -10.64 9.10 8.96
N LEU A 104 -9.56 8.56 9.49
CA LEU A 104 -8.83 9.14 10.62
C LEU A 104 -7.76 10.09 10.08
N VAL A 105 -7.65 11.26 10.68
CA VAL A 105 -6.59 12.23 10.40
C VAL A 105 -5.65 12.25 11.57
N TYR A 106 -4.39 11.91 11.33
CA TYR A 106 -3.36 11.87 12.35
C TYR A 106 -2.24 12.84 12.01
N ASN A 107 -2.01 13.80 12.91
CA ASN A 107 -0.90 14.74 12.83
C ASN A 107 0.32 14.09 13.49
N TYR A 108 1.24 13.57 12.68
CA TYR A 108 2.40 12.85 13.19
C TYR A 108 3.53 13.76 13.72
N ARG A 109 3.42 15.08 13.50
CA ARG A 109 4.34 16.05 14.11
C ARG A 109 3.99 16.35 15.57
N THR A 110 2.71 16.26 15.91
CA THR A 110 2.20 16.56 17.26
C THR A 110 1.74 15.32 18.02
N ASP A 111 1.79 14.16 17.38
CA ASP A 111 1.30 12.86 17.90
C ASP A 111 -0.17 12.93 18.34
N LYS A 112 -1.02 13.48 17.46
CA LYS A 112 -2.45 13.70 17.78
C LYS A 112 -3.35 13.31 16.63
N TYR A 113 -4.47 12.66 16.96
CA TYR A 113 -5.57 12.50 16.03
C TYR A 113 -6.41 13.78 16.01
N GLU A 114 -6.76 14.22 14.81
CA GLU A 114 -7.66 15.35 14.58
C GLU A 114 -9.03 14.84 14.18
N GLN A 115 -10.08 15.53 14.65
CA GLN A 115 -11.44 15.25 14.20
C GLN A 115 -11.67 16.00 12.90
N PRO A 116 -11.95 15.30 11.80
CA PRO A 116 -12.34 15.98 10.57
C PRO A 116 -13.72 16.64 10.72
N ASP A 117 -13.87 17.85 10.18
CA ASP A 117 -15.17 18.57 10.14
C ASP A 117 -16.13 18.00 9.08
N THR A 118 -15.84 16.81 8.58
CA THR A 118 -16.51 16.21 7.43
C THR A 118 -16.86 14.77 7.74
N ASP A 119 -18.11 14.38 7.45
CA ASP A 119 -18.54 12.99 7.52
C ASP A 119 -18.05 12.21 6.31
N PHE A 120 -16.89 11.62 6.45
CA PHE A 120 -16.32 10.76 5.42
C PHE A 120 -17.11 9.45 5.26
N PRO A 121 -17.08 8.87 4.03
CA PRO A 121 -17.73 7.58 3.80
C PRO A 121 -17.11 6.49 4.68
N THR A 122 -17.93 5.53 5.10
CA THR A 122 -17.45 4.30 5.77
C THR A 122 -16.76 3.35 4.78
N ASP A 123 -16.05 2.37 5.30
CA ASP A 123 -15.40 1.33 4.49
C ASP A 123 -14.45 1.90 3.40
N VAL A 124 -13.58 2.82 3.79
CA VAL A 124 -12.58 3.42 2.88
C VAL A 124 -11.49 2.42 2.59
N ARG A 125 -11.39 1.98 1.32
CA ARG A 125 -10.49 0.91 0.88
C ARG A 125 -9.24 1.41 0.18
N THR A 126 -9.32 2.57 -0.45
CA THR A 126 -8.23 3.12 -1.25
C THR A 126 -8.27 4.63 -1.27
N MET A 127 -7.12 5.26 -1.31
CA MET A 127 -6.99 6.72 -1.44
C MET A 127 -5.81 7.08 -2.31
N VAL A 128 -5.94 8.18 -3.06
CA VAL A 128 -4.87 8.78 -3.85
C VAL A 128 -4.93 10.29 -3.72
N LEU A 129 -3.79 10.93 -3.51
CA LEU A 129 -3.68 12.38 -3.45
C LEU A 129 -3.17 12.91 -4.80
N GLN A 130 -3.99 13.73 -5.45
CA GLN A 130 -3.66 14.45 -6.69
C GLN A 130 -3.69 15.95 -6.44
N GLY A 131 -2.52 16.55 -6.24
CA GLY A 131 -2.44 17.95 -5.84
C GLY A 131 -3.11 18.18 -4.49
N ASP A 132 -4.16 18.98 -4.46
CA ASP A 132 -4.97 19.29 -3.29
C ASP A 132 -6.23 18.39 -3.15
N THR A 133 -6.43 17.48 -4.10
CA THR A 133 -7.60 16.62 -4.16
C THR A 133 -7.27 15.21 -3.67
N LEU A 134 -7.88 14.80 -2.58
CA LEU A 134 -7.85 13.42 -2.09
C LEU A 134 -9.00 12.64 -2.74
N TRP A 135 -8.67 11.68 -3.58
CA TRP A 135 -9.60 10.71 -4.14
C TRP A 135 -9.79 9.57 -3.14
N ILE A 136 -11.03 9.24 -2.82
CA ILE A 136 -11.40 8.29 -1.78
C ILE A 136 -12.32 7.24 -2.38
N GLY A 137 -11.84 6.00 -2.43
CA GLY A 137 -12.65 4.84 -2.84
C GLY A 137 -13.16 4.07 -1.63
N SER A 138 -14.48 3.88 -1.58
CA SER A 138 -15.16 3.14 -0.52
C SER A 138 -16.05 2.03 -1.09
N LEU A 139 -16.63 1.21 -0.24
CA LEU A 139 -17.65 0.24 -0.67
C LEU A 139 -18.97 0.91 -1.06
N ASN A 140 -19.16 2.19 -0.72
CA ASN A 140 -20.41 2.95 -0.91
C ASN A 140 -20.30 4.10 -1.91
N GLY A 141 -19.19 4.22 -2.63
CA GLY A 141 -19.00 5.24 -3.65
C GLY A 141 -17.56 5.69 -3.80
N LEU A 142 -17.37 6.53 -4.80
CA LEU A 142 -16.15 7.29 -5.03
C LEU A 142 -16.39 8.73 -4.53
N TYR A 143 -15.41 9.28 -3.84
CA TYR A 143 -15.48 10.64 -3.32
C TYR A 143 -14.21 11.40 -3.67
N THR A 144 -14.33 12.73 -3.71
CA THR A 144 -13.18 13.62 -3.70
C THR A 144 -13.27 14.58 -2.53
N TYR A 145 -12.17 14.78 -1.82
CA TYR A 145 -12.06 15.74 -0.75
C TYR A 145 -10.96 16.74 -1.07
N GLN A 146 -11.31 18.03 -1.04
CA GLN A 146 -10.36 19.11 -1.25
C GLN A 146 -9.72 19.47 0.09
N LEU A 147 -8.41 19.27 0.24
CA LEU A 147 -7.72 19.47 1.51
C LEU A 147 -7.81 20.92 2.02
N LYS A 148 -7.70 21.91 1.12
CA LYS A 148 -7.74 23.34 1.48
C LYS A 148 -9.14 23.86 1.75
N SER A 149 -10.10 23.59 0.87
CA SER A 149 -11.46 24.08 1.00
C SER A 149 -12.35 23.20 1.88
N ARG A 150 -11.87 21.99 2.25
CA ARG A 150 -12.60 20.98 3.05
C ARG A 150 -13.91 20.53 2.39
N GLN A 151 -14.02 20.66 1.07
CA GLN A 151 -15.21 20.27 0.34
C GLN A 151 -15.14 18.79 -0.03
N LEU A 152 -16.17 18.04 0.36
CA LEU A 152 -16.39 16.64 -0.02
C LEU A 152 -17.41 16.56 -1.15
N ASN A 153 -17.06 15.86 -2.25
CA ASN A 153 -18.00 15.54 -3.33
C ASN A 153 -18.14 14.03 -3.45
N HIS A 154 -19.34 13.58 -3.82
CA HIS A 154 -19.69 12.18 -4.00
C HIS A 154 -20.02 11.88 -5.47
N PHE A 155 -19.49 10.79 -6.01
CA PHE A 155 -19.79 10.29 -7.34
C PHE A 155 -20.59 8.99 -7.22
N ASP A 156 -21.85 9.05 -7.58
CA ASP A 156 -22.76 7.90 -7.62
C ASP A 156 -22.81 7.31 -9.03
N SER A 157 -22.81 5.99 -9.14
CA SER A 157 -22.82 5.26 -10.42
C SER A 157 -24.05 5.59 -11.29
N LYS A 158 -25.19 5.93 -10.68
CA LYS A 158 -26.42 6.27 -11.39
C LYS A 158 -26.35 7.62 -12.13
N GLN A 159 -25.47 8.52 -11.69
CA GLN A 159 -25.42 9.91 -12.19
C GLN A 159 -24.17 10.23 -12.99
N THR A 160 -23.06 9.53 -12.75
CA THR A 160 -21.73 9.95 -13.23
C THR A 160 -21.14 9.05 -14.30
N GLY A 161 -21.73 7.89 -14.59
CA GLY A 161 -21.17 6.89 -15.49
C GLY A 161 -20.12 5.97 -14.84
N LEU A 162 -19.96 6.06 -13.51
CA LEU A 162 -19.14 5.13 -12.74
C LEU A 162 -19.73 3.71 -12.87
N PRO A 163 -18.95 2.66 -13.17
CA PRO A 163 -19.50 1.32 -13.43
C PRO A 163 -20.20 0.68 -12.22
N HIS A 164 -19.74 0.99 -11.00
CA HIS A 164 -20.31 0.50 -9.75
C HIS A 164 -19.89 1.38 -8.58
N ASN A 165 -20.72 1.44 -7.51
CA ASN A 165 -20.40 2.21 -6.30
C ASN A 165 -19.34 1.56 -5.41
N THR A 166 -19.15 0.24 -5.50
CA THR A 166 -18.11 -0.44 -4.74
C THR A 166 -16.74 -0.24 -5.42
N ILE A 167 -15.87 0.53 -4.77
CA ILE A 167 -14.56 0.88 -5.27
C ILE A 167 -13.51 0.05 -4.54
N TYR A 168 -12.66 -0.63 -5.29
CA TYR A 168 -11.54 -1.43 -4.75
C TYR A 168 -10.19 -0.76 -4.91
N SER A 169 -10.00 0.01 -5.98
CA SER A 169 -8.73 0.67 -6.24
C SER A 169 -8.93 2.01 -6.94
N VAL A 170 -8.10 2.97 -6.59
CA VAL A 170 -7.91 4.23 -7.31
C VAL A 170 -6.43 4.41 -7.51
N ILE A 171 -6.02 4.76 -8.72
CA ILE A 171 -4.62 5.06 -9.02
C ILE A 171 -4.50 6.36 -9.81
N GLN A 172 -3.40 7.06 -9.58
CA GLN A 172 -2.95 8.16 -10.42
C GLN A 172 -1.79 7.70 -11.27
N THR A 173 -1.86 7.92 -12.57
CA THR A 173 -0.78 7.63 -13.50
C THR A 173 0.23 8.78 -13.56
N LYS A 174 1.39 8.56 -14.18
CA LYS A 174 2.45 9.57 -14.33
C LYS A 174 2.00 10.80 -15.14
N ASP A 175 1.03 10.62 -16.03
CA ASP A 175 0.38 11.66 -16.83
C ASP A 175 -0.87 12.26 -16.16
N ASN A 176 -0.97 12.10 -14.84
CA ASN A 176 -2.02 12.65 -13.99
C ASN A 176 -3.45 12.17 -14.31
N GLN A 177 -3.61 11.03 -14.97
CA GLN A 177 -4.93 10.44 -15.17
C GLN A 177 -5.34 9.66 -13.91
N ILE A 178 -6.63 9.67 -13.58
CA ILE A 178 -7.21 8.89 -12.49
C ILE A 178 -7.96 7.71 -13.07
N TYR A 179 -7.58 6.50 -12.66
CA TYR A 179 -8.25 5.26 -12.98
C TYR A 179 -8.87 4.65 -11.73
N ILE A 180 -10.05 4.09 -11.90
CA ILE A 180 -10.86 3.55 -10.81
C ILE A 180 -11.23 2.11 -11.14
N GLY A 181 -10.82 1.18 -10.28
CA GLY A 181 -11.25 -0.21 -10.29
C GLY A 181 -12.49 -0.38 -9.41
N THR A 182 -13.59 -0.81 -10.02
CA THR A 182 -14.86 -1.04 -9.32
C THR A 182 -15.23 -2.52 -9.31
N TYR A 183 -16.25 -2.89 -8.56
CA TYR A 183 -16.81 -4.24 -8.61
C TYR A 183 -17.21 -4.67 -10.02
N ASN A 184 -17.62 -3.75 -10.88
CA ASN A 184 -18.14 -4.03 -12.22
C ASN A 184 -17.25 -3.47 -13.36
N GLY A 185 -15.94 -3.40 -13.15
CA GLY A 185 -14.99 -3.03 -14.19
C GLY A 185 -14.14 -1.80 -13.88
N LEU A 186 -13.35 -1.43 -14.88
CA LEU A 186 -12.39 -0.33 -14.84
C LEU A 186 -12.93 0.89 -15.56
N CYS A 187 -12.74 2.08 -15.00
CA CYS A 187 -13.03 3.34 -15.67
C CYS A 187 -11.92 4.37 -15.45
N ARG A 188 -11.95 5.41 -16.27
CA ARG A 188 -11.07 6.58 -16.16
C ARG A 188 -11.92 7.82 -15.90
N TYR A 189 -11.45 8.69 -15.03
CA TYR A 189 -12.06 10.01 -14.83
C TYR A 189 -11.64 10.97 -15.94
N VAL A 190 -12.62 11.60 -16.60
CA VAL A 190 -12.41 12.59 -17.64
C VAL A 190 -12.63 13.97 -17.05
N GLN A 191 -11.55 14.65 -16.69
CA GLN A 191 -11.59 15.95 -16.01
C GLN A 191 -12.39 17.02 -16.78
N ALA A 192 -12.29 17.03 -18.10
CA ALA A 192 -12.98 18.01 -18.95
C ALA A 192 -14.53 17.94 -18.88
N SER A 193 -15.07 16.75 -18.62
CA SER A 193 -16.53 16.52 -18.56
C SER A 193 -17.01 16.25 -17.14
N GLY A 194 -16.13 15.98 -16.19
CA GLY A 194 -16.48 15.54 -14.84
C GLY A 194 -17.14 14.15 -14.79
N LYS A 195 -16.96 13.32 -15.84
CA LYS A 195 -17.59 12.00 -16.00
C LYS A 195 -16.56 10.88 -16.05
N PHE A 196 -17.06 9.66 -15.93
CA PHE A 196 -16.24 8.45 -16.03
C PHE A 196 -16.45 7.79 -17.40
N GLU A 197 -15.34 7.38 -18.00
CA GLU A 197 -15.29 6.62 -19.23
C GLU A 197 -14.92 5.18 -18.92
N ASN A 198 -15.81 4.24 -19.26
CA ASN A 198 -15.60 2.82 -19.04
C ASN A 198 -14.56 2.25 -19.97
N ILE A 199 -13.63 1.48 -19.44
CA ILE A 199 -12.59 0.81 -20.20
C ILE A 199 -13.00 -0.64 -20.37
N LEU A 200 -13.24 -1.02 -21.64
CA LEU A 200 -13.56 -2.39 -21.99
C LEU A 200 -12.28 -3.23 -21.90
N LEU A 201 -12.19 -4.10 -20.91
CA LEU A 201 -11.13 -5.10 -20.83
C LEU A 201 -11.45 -6.23 -21.83
N PRO A 202 -10.46 -6.71 -22.59
CA PRO A 202 -10.67 -7.83 -23.50
C PRO A 202 -11.06 -9.06 -22.67
N VAL A 203 -12.31 -9.49 -22.80
CA VAL A 203 -12.79 -10.72 -22.15
C VAL A 203 -12.24 -11.90 -22.94
N ASN A 204 -11.24 -12.60 -22.41
CA ASN A 204 -10.98 -13.95 -22.84
C ASN A 204 -12.24 -14.78 -22.54
N ARG A 205 -12.87 -15.37 -23.56
CA ARG A 205 -14.12 -16.16 -23.46
C ARG A 205 -13.95 -17.49 -22.68
N GLY A 206 -13.19 -17.48 -21.62
CA GLY A 206 -13.01 -18.55 -20.65
C GLY A 206 -13.33 -17.99 -19.27
N GLY A 207 -14.60 -17.84 -18.98
CA GLY A 207 -15.26 -17.38 -17.77
C GLY A 207 -14.41 -17.33 -16.49
N SER A 208 -13.88 -16.16 -16.18
CA SER A 208 -13.56 -15.76 -14.81
C SER A 208 -13.40 -14.25 -14.78
N ASN A 209 -14.12 -13.60 -13.88
CA ASN A 209 -14.05 -12.19 -13.61
C ASN A 209 -12.60 -11.83 -13.21
N LEU A 210 -11.92 -11.02 -14.02
CA LEU A 210 -10.63 -10.48 -13.68
C LEU A 210 -10.82 -9.37 -12.61
N PHE A 211 -10.55 -9.71 -11.36
CA PHE A 211 -10.33 -8.71 -10.33
C PHE A 211 -8.99 -8.03 -10.61
N VAL A 212 -8.99 -6.71 -10.78
CA VAL A 212 -7.77 -5.90 -10.83
C VAL A 212 -7.41 -5.60 -9.38
N ASN A 213 -6.36 -6.27 -8.87
CA ASN A 213 -5.72 -5.97 -7.59
C ASN A 213 -4.77 -4.79 -7.72
#